data_f4dbde2013c7c25afcfd0796481cddae
#
_entry.id   f4dbde2013c7c25afcfd0796481cddae
#
_cell.length_a   1.000
_cell.length_b   1.000
_cell.length_c   1.000
_cell.angle_alpha   90.00
_cell.angle_beta   90.00
_cell.angle_gamma   90.00
#
_symmetry.space_group_name_H-M   'P 1'
#
loop_
_entity.id
_entity.type
_entity.pdbx_description
1 polymer ?
#
loop_
_entity_poly.entity_id
_entity_poly.type
_entity_poly.pdbx_seq_one_letter_code
_entity_poly.pdbx_strand_id
1 'polypeptide(L)'
;VAAVIITASLPAFAKAGNPLDVTVSSVGDATSLVGGTLLQSPLRAANDQIYAVAQGTLSVLGDGKELHSTVGLVSGGAIIEKDIQADFSSRKMYRMTLHNPDFTTAARTILTINKELGGQFASAKDAGTVDIITPPAYENKGVELMATIEAIEINPDQKARVVINEKTGTIVIGEKVKISKVGLSHGNMNLKITDEKTKKTIAVDDKITVLDSGANVGDLVQALNKLGVSPKDLISILHSIKAAGALHGELTLPR
;
A
#
# COMPACT_ATOMS: atom_id res chain seq x y z
N VAL A 1 -20.88 20.86 31.90
CA VAL A 1 -20.24 21.50 30.74
C VAL A 1 -18.81 20.94 30.67
N ALA A 2 -18.41 20.52 29.49
CA ALA A 2 -17.06 19.98 29.24
C ALA A 2 -16.34 20.85 28.20
N ALA A 3 -15.05 21.11 28.42
CA ALA A 3 -14.20 21.68 27.40
C ALA A 3 -13.81 20.54 26.41
N VAL A 4 -13.94 20.82 25.13
CA VAL A 4 -13.70 19.81 24.09
C VAL A 4 -12.80 20.36 22.98
N ILE A 5 -12.03 19.48 22.38
CA ILE A 5 -11.38 19.71 21.10
C ILE A 5 -12.21 19.06 20.00
N ILE A 6 -12.35 19.76 18.88
CA ILE A 6 -13.17 19.34 17.76
C ILE A 6 -12.28 19.18 16.55
N THR A 7 -12.37 18.03 15.88
CA THR A 7 -11.61 17.74 14.67
C THR A 7 -12.51 17.19 13.58
N ALA A 8 -12.25 17.57 12.34
CA ALA A 8 -12.91 17.03 11.15
C ALA A 8 -11.91 16.92 10.00
N SER A 9 -12.12 15.95 9.12
CA SER A 9 -11.32 15.80 7.91
C SER A 9 -12.01 16.53 6.76
N LEU A 10 -11.36 17.53 6.18
CA LEU A 10 -11.90 18.31 5.06
C LEU A 10 -11.51 17.66 3.73
N PRO A 11 -12.46 17.12 2.93
CA PRO A 11 -12.17 16.53 1.64
C PRO A 11 -11.64 17.54 0.62
N ALA A 12 -10.82 17.06 -0.34
CA ALA A 12 -10.17 17.93 -1.32
C ALA A 12 -11.12 18.69 -2.25
N PHE A 13 -12.34 18.18 -2.48
CA PHE A 13 -13.36 18.79 -3.35
C PHE A 13 -14.62 19.19 -2.57
N ALA A 14 -14.42 19.57 -1.34
CA ALA A 14 -15.51 19.98 -0.45
C ALA A 14 -16.21 21.23 -0.98
N LYS A 15 -17.54 21.21 -0.98
CA LYS A 15 -18.40 22.31 -1.40
C LYS A 15 -19.20 22.84 -0.21
N ALA A 16 -19.49 24.14 -0.22
CA ALA A 16 -20.38 24.74 0.76
C ALA A 16 -21.73 24.01 0.80
N GLY A 17 -22.23 23.76 1.99
CA GLY A 17 -23.44 22.99 2.25
C GLY A 17 -23.21 21.47 2.41
N ASN A 18 -22.06 20.93 2.09
CA ASN A 18 -21.78 19.49 2.31
C ASN A 18 -21.58 19.21 3.80
N PRO A 19 -22.17 18.11 4.32
CA PRO A 19 -21.96 17.69 5.70
C PRO A 19 -20.61 17.01 5.88
N LEU A 20 -20.04 17.16 7.08
CA LEU A 20 -18.82 16.47 7.53
C LEU A 20 -19.06 15.78 8.87
N ASP A 21 -18.45 14.65 9.08
CA ASP A 21 -18.38 14.02 10.38
C ASP A 21 -17.36 14.73 11.27
N VAL A 22 -17.70 14.87 12.54
CA VAL A 22 -16.92 15.61 13.52
C VAL A 22 -16.58 14.73 14.69
N THR A 23 -15.31 14.61 15.01
CA THR A 23 -14.85 13.96 16.23
C THR A 23 -14.69 15.00 17.33
N VAL A 24 -15.27 14.71 18.47
CA VAL A 24 -15.24 15.56 19.67
C VAL A 24 -14.55 14.81 20.78
N SER A 25 -13.48 15.37 21.32
CA SER A 25 -12.71 14.76 22.41
C SER A 25 -12.67 15.70 23.60
N SER A 26 -12.85 15.16 24.80
CA SER A 26 -12.74 15.93 26.03
C SER A 26 -11.32 16.44 26.26
N VAL A 27 -11.18 17.68 26.67
CA VAL A 27 -9.92 18.30 27.08
C VAL A 27 -10.08 18.76 28.55
N GLY A 28 -9.45 18.07 29.49
CA GLY A 28 -9.54 18.38 30.91
C GLY A 28 -10.25 17.30 31.73
N ASP A 29 -10.97 17.69 32.76
CA ASP A 29 -11.47 16.80 33.81
C ASP A 29 -12.81 16.11 33.51
N ALA A 30 -13.39 16.32 32.34
CA ALA A 30 -14.66 15.69 31.98
C ALA A 30 -14.45 14.15 31.76
N THR A 31 -15.15 13.37 32.57
CA THR A 31 -15.06 11.91 32.57
C THR A 31 -15.97 11.25 31.53
N SER A 32 -16.97 11.98 31.01
CA SER A 32 -17.90 11.45 30.02
C SER A 32 -18.53 12.58 29.17
N LEU A 33 -18.70 12.29 27.89
CA LEU A 33 -19.43 13.11 26.90
C LEU A 33 -20.77 12.47 26.52
N VAL A 34 -21.18 11.38 27.17
CA VAL A 34 -22.43 10.67 26.88
C VAL A 34 -23.62 11.58 27.04
N GLY A 35 -24.52 11.60 26.04
CA GLY A 35 -25.69 12.46 26.04
C GLY A 35 -25.38 13.96 25.86
N GLY A 36 -24.15 14.32 25.56
CA GLY A 36 -23.72 15.67 25.31
C GLY A 36 -24.20 16.21 23.97
N THR A 37 -24.26 17.53 23.88
CA THR A 37 -24.55 18.24 22.63
C THR A 37 -23.43 19.25 22.39
N LEU A 38 -22.85 19.19 21.18
CA LEU A 38 -21.88 20.16 20.72
C LEU A 38 -22.58 21.48 20.37
N LEU A 39 -22.18 22.54 21.02
CA LEU A 39 -22.62 23.90 20.68
C LEU A 39 -21.98 24.30 19.34
N GLN A 40 -22.62 25.25 18.67
CA GLN A 40 -22.12 25.78 17.41
C GLN A 40 -20.67 26.25 17.56
N SER A 41 -19.78 25.63 16.83
CA SER A 41 -18.32 25.81 16.92
C SER A 41 -17.68 25.89 15.54
N PRO A 42 -16.88 26.93 15.27
CA PRO A 42 -16.19 27.06 13.98
C PRO A 42 -15.01 26.11 13.89
N LEU A 43 -14.86 25.44 12.74
CA LEU A 43 -13.71 24.62 12.39
C LEU A 43 -12.75 25.44 11.54
N ARG A 44 -11.52 25.63 12.05
CA ARG A 44 -10.46 26.39 11.42
C ARG A 44 -9.40 25.49 10.84
N ALA A 45 -8.84 25.85 9.70
CA ALA A 45 -7.64 25.22 9.17
C ALA A 45 -6.36 25.93 9.65
N ALA A 46 -5.20 25.40 9.30
CA ALA A 46 -3.89 25.96 9.69
C ALA A 46 -3.64 27.40 9.20
N ASN A 47 -4.39 27.88 8.20
CA ASN A 47 -4.37 29.27 7.70
C ASN A 47 -5.30 30.19 8.49
N ASP A 48 -5.82 29.71 9.63
CA ASP A 48 -6.76 30.40 10.53
C ASP A 48 -8.13 30.78 9.91
N GLN A 49 -8.42 30.28 8.70
CA GLN A 49 -9.72 30.47 8.06
C GLN A 49 -10.73 29.44 8.53
N ILE A 50 -11.98 29.88 8.69
CA ILE A 50 -13.12 29.01 9.00
C ILE A 50 -13.58 28.35 7.70
N TYR A 51 -13.63 27.01 7.66
CA TYR A 51 -14.11 26.24 6.54
C TYR A 51 -15.43 25.53 6.79
N ALA A 52 -15.75 25.25 8.05
CA ALA A 52 -17.00 24.62 8.41
C ALA A 52 -17.46 25.06 9.79
N VAL A 53 -18.73 24.84 10.10
CA VAL A 53 -19.32 25.07 11.41
C VAL A 53 -19.95 23.80 11.90
N ALA A 54 -19.54 23.37 13.11
CA ALA A 54 -19.97 22.13 13.73
C ALA A 54 -20.96 22.35 14.84
N GLN A 55 -22.02 21.52 14.90
CA GLN A 55 -23.01 21.47 16.01
C GLN A 55 -23.73 20.12 15.97
N GLY A 56 -24.26 19.67 17.07
CA GLY A 56 -25.14 18.50 17.11
C GLY A 56 -24.97 17.60 18.32
N THR A 57 -25.75 16.53 18.36
CA THR A 57 -25.75 15.59 19.46
C THR A 57 -24.58 14.59 19.27
N LEU A 58 -23.85 14.32 20.34
CA LEU A 58 -22.74 13.39 20.34
C LEU A 58 -23.22 11.94 20.45
N SER A 59 -22.69 11.11 19.55
CA SER A 59 -22.70 9.66 19.68
C SER A 59 -21.34 9.22 20.21
N VAL A 60 -21.32 8.57 21.38
CA VAL A 60 -20.07 8.12 22.00
C VAL A 60 -19.63 6.80 21.39
N LEU A 61 -18.32 6.66 21.14
CA LEU A 61 -17.73 5.48 20.53
C LEU A 61 -17.54 4.33 21.53
N GLY A 62 -17.89 3.13 21.14
CA GLY A 62 -17.74 1.92 21.92
C GLY A 62 -19.07 1.35 22.43
N ASP A 63 -19.06 0.09 22.87
CA ASP A 63 -20.20 -0.63 23.39
C ASP A 63 -19.84 -1.30 24.73
N GLY A 64 -20.71 -1.17 25.70
CA GLY A 64 -20.58 -1.80 27.00
C GLY A 64 -19.31 -1.43 27.78
N LYS A 65 -18.44 -2.42 28.02
CA LYS A 65 -17.21 -2.27 28.83
C LYS A 65 -16.07 -1.51 28.14
N GLU A 66 -16.12 -1.39 26.81
CA GLU A 66 -15.12 -0.68 25.99
C GLU A 66 -15.58 0.73 25.56
N LEU A 67 -16.51 1.30 26.29
CA LEU A 67 -17.04 2.64 26.01
C LEU A 67 -15.99 3.72 26.24
N HIS A 68 -15.52 4.35 25.18
CA HIS A 68 -14.64 5.52 25.27
C HIS A 68 -15.48 6.78 25.55
N SER A 69 -15.89 6.95 26.80
CA SER A 69 -16.84 8.00 27.22
C SER A 69 -16.35 9.44 27.00
N THR A 70 -15.05 9.62 26.76
CA THR A 70 -14.42 10.93 26.55
C THR A 70 -14.25 11.33 25.09
N VAL A 71 -14.65 10.45 24.14
CA VAL A 71 -14.60 10.71 22.70
C VAL A 71 -15.97 10.40 22.09
N GLY A 72 -16.48 11.30 21.28
CA GLY A 72 -17.74 11.14 20.57
C GLY A 72 -17.64 11.57 19.11
N LEU A 73 -18.57 11.07 18.32
CA LEU A 73 -18.76 11.43 16.92
C LEU A 73 -20.07 12.19 16.76
N VAL A 74 -20.05 13.25 15.97
CA VAL A 74 -21.26 13.92 15.48
C VAL A 74 -21.34 13.67 13.98
N SER A 75 -22.14 12.68 13.58
CA SER A 75 -22.25 12.31 12.15
C SER A 75 -22.98 13.41 11.39
N GLY A 76 -22.36 13.86 10.28
CA GLY A 76 -22.86 15.01 9.53
C GLY A 76 -22.97 16.30 10.36
N GLY A 77 -22.26 16.38 11.49
CA GLY A 77 -22.39 17.43 12.48
C GLY A 77 -21.74 18.75 12.09
N ALA A 78 -20.93 18.82 11.07
CA ALA A 78 -20.45 20.09 10.54
C ALA A 78 -20.97 20.32 9.12
N ILE A 79 -21.22 21.59 8.81
CA ILE A 79 -21.58 22.05 7.47
C ILE A 79 -20.43 22.91 6.94
N ILE A 80 -20.00 22.63 5.72
CA ILE A 80 -18.98 23.41 5.04
C ILE A 80 -19.57 24.78 4.66
N GLU A 81 -18.90 25.84 5.07
CA GLU A 81 -19.31 27.23 4.79
C GLU A 81 -18.56 27.83 3.59
N LYS A 82 -17.34 27.27 3.31
CA LYS A 82 -16.48 27.83 2.27
C LYS A 82 -15.97 26.73 1.35
N ASP A 83 -16.21 26.91 0.05
CA ASP A 83 -15.67 26.04 -0.98
C ASP A 83 -14.13 26.00 -0.94
N ILE A 84 -13.57 24.81 -1.10
CA ILE A 84 -12.17 24.69 -1.50
C ILE A 84 -12.12 25.00 -2.98
N GLN A 85 -11.62 26.18 -3.33
CA GLN A 85 -11.41 26.58 -4.72
C GLN A 85 -10.21 25.82 -5.30
N ALA A 86 -10.44 24.60 -5.73
CA ALA A 86 -9.52 23.90 -6.62
C ALA A 86 -10.08 24.00 -8.03
N ASP A 87 -9.62 24.97 -8.81
CA ASP A 87 -9.87 24.99 -10.25
C ASP A 87 -9.15 23.80 -10.88
N PHE A 88 -9.82 22.65 -10.79
CA PHE A 88 -9.26 21.39 -11.27
C PHE A 88 -9.36 21.27 -12.79
N SER A 89 -10.43 21.81 -13.39
CA SER A 89 -10.74 21.60 -14.80
C SER A 89 -9.86 22.41 -15.74
N SER A 90 -9.41 23.62 -15.35
CA SER A 90 -8.64 24.53 -16.20
C SER A 90 -7.11 24.36 -16.06
N ARG A 91 -6.67 23.39 -15.26
CA ARG A 91 -5.23 23.17 -15.05
C ARG A 91 -4.56 22.70 -16.34
N LYS A 92 -3.42 23.32 -16.65
CA LYS A 92 -2.58 22.95 -17.81
C LYS A 92 -1.71 21.72 -17.55
N MET A 93 -1.54 21.34 -16.28
CA MET A 93 -0.70 20.22 -15.86
C MET A 93 -1.26 19.58 -14.60
N TYR A 94 -1.24 18.27 -14.59
CA TYR A 94 -1.56 17.43 -13.44
C TYR A 94 -0.33 16.67 -12.99
N ARG A 95 -0.20 16.48 -11.70
CA ARG A 95 0.87 15.66 -11.11
C ARG A 95 0.27 14.45 -10.42
N MET A 96 0.70 13.28 -10.83
CA MET A 96 0.34 12.00 -10.24
C MET A 96 1.53 11.47 -9.46
N THR A 97 1.27 10.95 -8.25
CA THR A 97 2.30 10.36 -7.41
C THR A 97 2.01 8.86 -7.22
N LEU A 98 3.01 8.02 -7.47
CA LEU A 98 2.91 6.59 -7.22
C LEU A 98 3.08 6.32 -5.71
N HIS A 99 2.21 5.52 -5.12
CA HIS A 99 2.33 5.11 -3.72
C HIS A 99 3.63 4.33 -3.44
N ASN A 100 4.04 3.49 -4.40
CA ASN A 100 5.29 2.75 -4.34
C ASN A 100 6.20 3.25 -5.48
N PRO A 101 7.17 4.14 -5.20
CA PRO A 101 8.07 4.66 -6.23
C PRO A 101 8.90 3.54 -6.87
N ASP A 102 8.83 3.44 -8.21
CA ASP A 102 9.58 2.47 -9.00
C ASP A 102 9.75 2.97 -10.44
N PHE A 103 10.99 2.99 -10.93
CA PHE A 103 11.32 3.51 -12.25
C PHE A 103 10.66 2.75 -13.40
N THR A 104 10.59 1.43 -13.28
CA THR A 104 9.96 0.56 -14.31
C THR A 104 8.45 0.81 -14.38
N THR A 105 7.81 0.91 -13.22
CA THR A 105 6.38 1.22 -13.12
C THR A 105 6.10 2.63 -13.66
N ALA A 106 6.90 3.64 -13.29
CA ALA A 106 6.76 4.99 -13.79
C ALA A 106 6.90 5.03 -15.32
N ALA A 107 7.91 4.34 -15.90
CA ALA A 107 8.10 4.27 -17.34
C ALA A 107 6.93 3.59 -18.05
N ARG A 108 6.41 2.47 -17.54
CA ARG A 108 5.22 1.80 -18.09
C ARG A 108 3.99 2.70 -18.03
N THR A 109 3.80 3.40 -16.91
CA THR A 109 2.71 4.37 -16.72
C THR A 109 2.74 5.44 -17.81
N ILE A 110 3.89 6.06 -18.04
CA ILE A 110 4.07 7.09 -19.07
C ILE A 110 3.75 6.55 -20.46
N LEU A 111 4.32 5.39 -20.80
CA LEU A 111 4.10 4.78 -22.13
C LEU A 111 2.63 4.49 -22.37
N THR A 112 1.93 3.98 -21.35
CA THR A 112 0.51 3.63 -21.49
C THR A 112 -0.36 4.88 -21.56
N ILE A 113 -0.12 5.91 -20.73
CA ILE A 113 -0.82 7.19 -20.80
C ILE A 113 -0.61 7.86 -22.15
N ASN A 114 0.64 7.95 -22.62
CA ASN A 114 0.96 8.56 -23.90
C ASN A 114 0.32 7.83 -25.10
N LYS A 115 0.23 6.52 -25.03
CA LYS A 115 -0.46 5.70 -26.01
C LYS A 115 -1.97 6.00 -26.03
N GLU A 116 -2.60 6.08 -24.88
CA GLU A 116 -4.03 6.37 -24.75
C GLU A 116 -4.37 7.77 -25.21
N LEU A 117 -3.57 8.76 -24.83
CA LEU A 117 -3.77 10.15 -25.21
C LEU A 117 -3.32 10.49 -26.66
N GLY A 118 -2.69 9.54 -27.36
CA GLY A 118 -2.23 9.72 -28.74
C GLY A 118 -1.08 10.72 -28.93
N GLY A 119 -0.27 10.97 -27.87
CA GLY A 119 0.85 11.92 -27.93
C GLY A 119 1.73 11.85 -26.67
N GLN A 120 2.80 12.65 -26.64
CA GLN A 120 3.72 12.70 -25.50
C GLN A 120 3.26 13.75 -24.47
N PHE A 121 2.23 13.45 -23.73
CA PHE A 121 1.65 14.32 -22.71
C PHE A 121 2.08 13.96 -21.28
N ALA A 122 2.52 12.74 -21.04
CA ALA A 122 3.03 12.29 -19.75
C ALA A 122 4.55 12.17 -19.74
N SER A 123 5.19 12.62 -18.64
CA SER A 123 6.63 12.50 -18.39
C SER A 123 6.91 12.18 -16.92
N ALA A 124 7.89 11.30 -16.64
CA ALA A 124 8.33 11.08 -15.26
C ALA A 124 9.34 12.15 -14.86
N LYS A 125 9.15 12.69 -13.68
CA LYS A 125 10.12 13.58 -13.04
C LYS A 125 11.11 12.77 -12.19
N ASP A 126 10.62 11.72 -11.57
CA ASP A 126 11.38 10.78 -10.75
C ASP A 126 10.65 9.40 -10.72
N ALA A 127 11.13 8.46 -9.88
CA ALA A 127 10.55 7.12 -9.75
C ALA A 127 9.09 7.10 -9.24
N GLY A 128 8.64 8.18 -8.60
CA GLY A 128 7.32 8.25 -7.96
C GLY A 128 6.42 9.34 -8.50
N THR A 129 6.94 10.22 -9.37
CA THR A 129 6.22 11.41 -9.83
C THR A 129 6.08 11.42 -11.34
N VAL A 130 4.85 11.49 -11.83
CA VAL A 130 4.51 11.62 -13.25
C VAL A 130 3.77 12.93 -13.46
N ASP A 131 4.31 13.80 -14.29
CA ASP A 131 3.66 15.02 -14.71
C ASP A 131 2.93 14.80 -16.05
N ILE A 132 1.68 15.23 -16.11
CA ILE A 132 0.79 15.06 -17.26
C ILE A 132 0.37 16.44 -17.72
N ILE A 133 0.74 16.79 -18.95
CA ILE A 133 0.34 18.04 -19.60
C ILE A 133 -1.05 17.82 -20.23
N THR A 134 -1.95 18.76 -20.02
CA THR A 134 -3.30 18.69 -20.59
C THR A 134 -3.26 18.75 -22.10
N PRO A 135 -3.70 17.70 -22.82
CA PRO A 135 -3.81 17.75 -24.27
C PRO A 135 -4.82 18.82 -24.71
N PRO A 136 -4.68 19.42 -25.89
CA PRO A 136 -5.67 20.40 -26.41
C PRO A 136 -7.10 19.86 -26.48
N ALA A 137 -7.28 18.57 -26.72
CA ALA A 137 -8.60 17.93 -26.76
C ALA A 137 -9.33 17.92 -25.39
N TYR A 138 -8.56 18.06 -24.31
CA TYR A 138 -9.05 18.07 -22.92
C TYR A 138 -8.93 19.45 -22.25
N GLU A 139 -8.73 20.52 -23.02
CA GLU A 139 -8.69 21.87 -22.47
C GLU A 139 -10.01 22.20 -21.76
N ASN A 140 -9.93 22.68 -20.52
CA ASN A 140 -11.05 22.88 -19.59
C ASN A 140 -11.88 21.64 -19.26
N LYS A 141 -11.39 20.45 -19.59
CA LYS A 141 -12.01 19.14 -19.31
C LYS A 141 -11.14 18.26 -18.43
N GLY A 142 -10.53 18.83 -17.41
CA GLY A 142 -9.59 18.13 -16.52
C GLY A 142 -10.19 16.89 -15.85
N VAL A 143 -11.48 16.92 -15.52
CA VAL A 143 -12.18 15.78 -14.91
C VAL A 143 -12.28 14.62 -15.92
N GLU A 144 -12.62 14.89 -17.17
CA GLU A 144 -12.69 13.88 -18.23
C GLU A 144 -11.31 13.27 -18.53
N LEU A 145 -10.27 14.14 -18.58
CA LEU A 145 -8.89 13.69 -18.73
C LEU A 145 -8.47 12.73 -17.60
N MET A 146 -8.75 13.11 -16.36
CA MET A 146 -8.39 12.26 -15.22
C MET A 146 -9.19 10.96 -15.18
N ALA A 147 -10.47 11.00 -15.52
CA ALA A 147 -11.29 9.79 -15.64
C ALA A 147 -10.75 8.82 -16.72
N THR A 148 -10.30 9.36 -17.87
CA THR A 148 -9.65 8.55 -18.91
C THR A 148 -8.36 7.92 -18.40
N ILE A 149 -7.52 8.68 -17.69
CA ILE A 149 -6.25 8.18 -17.14
C ILE A 149 -6.50 7.16 -16.03
N GLU A 150 -7.48 7.37 -15.16
CA GLU A 150 -7.82 6.47 -14.06
C GLU A 150 -8.35 5.12 -14.56
N ALA A 151 -8.99 5.08 -15.72
CA ALA A 151 -9.46 3.86 -16.36
C ALA A 151 -8.35 3.00 -17.00
N ILE A 152 -7.11 3.52 -17.07
CA ILE A 152 -5.98 2.80 -17.69
C ILE A 152 -5.46 1.70 -16.76
N GLU A 153 -5.45 0.48 -17.24
CA GLU A 153 -4.82 -0.64 -16.55
C GLU A 153 -3.30 -0.64 -16.76
N ILE A 154 -2.55 -0.59 -15.65
CA ILE A 154 -1.10 -0.61 -15.65
C ILE A 154 -0.63 -1.83 -14.85
N ASN A 155 0.28 -2.61 -15.44
CA ASN A 155 0.93 -3.71 -14.73
C ASN A 155 2.18 -3.18 -14.01
N PRO A 156 2.12 -2.94 -12.69
CA PRO A 156 3.25 -2.42 -11.93
C PRO A 156 4.37 -3.45 -11.83
N ASP A 157 5.61 -2.99 -11.69
CA ASP A 157 6.70 -3.89 -11.37
C ASP A 157 6.59 -4.33 -9.91
N GLN A 158 6.51 -5.63 -9.71
CA GLN A 158 6.42 -6.22 -8.37
C GLN A 158 7.81 -6.62 -7.91
N LYS A 159 8.22 -6.15 -6.73
CA LYS A 159 9.43 -6.62 -6.08
C LYS A 159 9.31 -8.11 -5.78
N ALA A 160 10.35 -8.85 -6.12
CA ALA A 160 10.46 -10.25 -5.73
C ALA A 160 10.47 -10.34 -4.19
N ARG A 161 9.44 -10.94 -3.61
CA ARG A 161 9.28 -11.03 -2.14
C ARG A 161 8.85 -12.40 -1.70
N VAL A 162 9.42 -12.86 -0.58
CA VAL A 162 8.99 -14.04 0.17
C VAL A 162 8.50 -13.57 1.53
N VAL A 163 7.27 -13.88 1.87
CA VAL A 163 6.66 -13.58 3.18
C VAL A 163 6.58 -14.86 3.98
N ILE A 164 7.17 -14.87 5.16
CA ILE A 164 7.22 -16.04 6.03
C ILE A 164 6.51 -15.71 7.35
N ASN A 165 5.48 -16.46 7.69
CA ASN A 165 4.86 -16.42 9.01
C ASN A 165 5.38 -17.59 9.85
N GLU A 166 6.29 -17.31 10.77
CA GLU A 166 6.90 -18.33 11.64
C GLU A 166 5.90 -18.97 12.61
N LYS A 167 4.87 -18.23 13.04
CA LYS A 167 3.86 -18.74 13.97
C LYS A 167 2.95 -19.80 13.34
N THR A 168 2.56 -19.58 12.09
CA THR A 168 1.68 -20.48 11.35
C THR A 168 2.42 -21.45 10.44
N GLY A 169 3.71 -21.24 10.21
CA GLY A 169 4.50 -22.00 9.23
C GLY A 169 4.13 -21.70 7.77
N THR A 170 3.40 -20.62 7.51
CA THR A 170 2.96 -20.26 6.16
C THR A 170 4.07 -19.51 5.41
N ILE A 171 4.36 -19.93 4.19
CA ILE A 171 5.33 -19.30 3.28
C ILE A 171 4.58 -18.86 2.02
N VAL A 172 4.59 -17.54 1.73
CA VAL A 172 4.03 -16.97 0.51
C VAL A 172 5.18 -16.50 -0.38
N ILE A 173 5.25 -16.98 -1.60
CA ILE A 173 6.36 -16.77 -2.52
C ILE A 173 5.85 -15.97 -3.73
N GLY A 174 6.49 -14.82 -3.99
CA GLY A 174 6.23 -14.03 -5.19
C GLY A 174 6.80 -14.73 -6.43
N GLU A 175 6.10 -14.63 -7.56
CA GLU A 175 6.45 -15.30 -8.83
C GLU A 175 7.86 -14.95 -9.34
N LYS A 176 8.34 -13.73 -9.06
CA LYS A 176 9.63 -13.22 -9.56
C LYS A 176 10.83 -13.59 -8.69
N VAL A 177 10.64 -14.34 -7.61
CA VAL A 177 11.73 -14.71 -6.70
C VAL A 177 12.55 -15.85 -7.32
N LYS A 178 13.82 -15.59 -7.56
CA LYS A 178 14.77 -16.55 -8.16
C LYS A 178 15.85 -16.95 -7.16
N ILE A 179 16.45 -18.11 -7.38
CA ILE A 179 17.57 -18.63 -6.58
C ILE A 179 18.77 -18.82 -7.50
N SER A 180 19.94 -18.31 -7.06
CA SER A 180 21.23 -18.60 -7.68
C SER A 180 21.76 -19.97 -7.25
N LYS A 181 22.85 -20.39 -7.87
CA LYS A 181 23.56 -21.61 -7.49
C LYS A 181 23.92 -21.59 -6.02
N VAL A 182 23.49 -22.58 -5.30
CA VAL A 182 23.81 -22.76 -3.89
C VAL A 182 23.84 -24.25 -3.54
N GLY A 183 24.81 -24.63 -2.72
CA GLY A 183 24.84 -25.92 -2.06
C GLY A 183 24.36 -25.75 -0.63
N LEU A 184 23.38 -26.53 -0.22
CA LEU A 184 22.85 -26.54 1.12
C LEU A 184 22.93 -27.94 1.71
N SER A 185 23.47 -28.05 2.91
CA SER A 185 23.41 -29.28 3.73
C SER A 185 22.60 -28.96 4.99
N HIS A 186 21.51 -29.69 5.23
CA HIS A 186 20.68 -29.55 6.41
C HIS A 186 20.33 -30.93 6.98
N GLY A 187 20.89 -31.26 8.16
CA GLY A 187 20.78 -32.59 8.74
C GLY A 187 21.38 -33.64 7.81
N ASN A 188 20.61 -34.66 7.44
CA ASN A 188 21.00 -35.74 6.53
C ASN A 188 20.70 -35.43 5.06
N MET A 189 20.25 -34.21 4.73
CA MET A 189 19.91 -33.81 3.37
C MET A 189 20.99 -32.92 2.76
N ASN A 190 21.39 -33.24 1.53
CA ASN A 190 22.26 -32.40 0.72
C ASN A 190 21.48 -31.92 -0.50
N LEU A 191 21.31 -30.59 -0.63
CA LEU A 191 20.66 -29.95 -1.78
C LEU A 191 21.70 -29.18 -2.58
N LYS A 192 21.73 -29.38 -3.90
CA LYS A 192 22.63 -28.65 -4.80
C LYS A 192 21.82 -28.06 -5.95
N ILE A 193 21.89 -26.76 -6.13
CA ILE A 193 21.27 -26.02 -7.23
C ILE A 193 22.35 -25.71 -8.25
N THR A 194 22.21 -26.23 -9.49
CA THR A 194 23.22 -26.13 -10.57
C THR A 194 22.59 -25.72 -11.89
N ASP A 195 23.40 -25.22 -12.87
CA ASP A 195 22.89 -24.84 -14.19
C ASP A 195 22.68 -26.08 -15.09
N GLU A 196 21.63 -26.00 -15.91
CA GLU A 196 21.22 -27.01 -16.90
C GLU A 196 22.30 -27.36 -17.96
N LYS A 197 23.32 -26.49 -18.13
CA LYS A 197 24.36 -26.67 -19.16
C LYS A 197 25.45 -27.67 -18.82
N THR A 198 25.46 -28.20 -17.62
CA THR A 198 26.49 -29.19 -17.22
C THR A 198 25.79 -30.47 -16.75
N LYS A 199 25.23 -31.23 -17.71
CA LYS A 199 24.91 -32.64 -17.49
C LYS A 199 26.23 -33.42 -17.27
N LYS A 200 26.76 -33.36 -16.08
CA LYS A 200 27.71 -34.35 -15.57
C LYS A 200 27.13 -34.92 -14.31
N THR A 201 26.37 -35.99 -14.50
CA THR A 201 25.89 -36.86 -13.45
C THR A 201 27.11 -37.40 -12.71
N ILE A 202 27.35 -36.94 -11.51
CA ILE A 202 28.14 -37.67 -10.54
C ILE A 202 27.11 -38.24 -9.57
N ALA A 203 26.74 -39.46 -9.82
CA ALA A 203 25.97 -40.26 -8.88
C ALA A 203 26.88 -40.60 -7.68
N VAL A 204 26.59 -40.01 -6.55
CA VAL A 204 27.02 -40.53 -5.25
C VAL A 204 25.93 -40.19 -4.23
N ASP A 205 25.31 -41.23 -3.73
CA ASP A 205 24.39 -41.31 -2.62
C ASP A 205 22.95 -40.74 -2.76
N ASP A 206 22.04 -41.55 -2.26
CA ASP A 206 20.59 -41.65 -2.47
C ASP A 206 19.70 -40.45 -2.05
N LYS A 207 20.23 -39.24 -1.84
CA LYS A 207 19.48 -38.09 -1.35
C LYS A 207 19.94 -36.72 -1.88
N ILE A 208 20.45 -36.65 -3.11
CA ILE A 208 20.81 -35.35 -3.72
C ILE A 208 19.73 -34.96 -4.73
N THR A 209 18.93 -33.96 -4.40
CA THR A 209 18.02 -33.33 -5.37
C THR A 209 18.75 -32.19 -6.06
N VAL A 210 18.88 -32.27 -7.38
CA VAL A 210 19.48 -31.22 -8.22
C VAL A 210 18.33 -30.36 -8.77
N LEU A 211 18.39 -29.09 -8.54
CA LEU A 211 17.49 -28.07 -9.11
C LEU A 211 18.26 -27.17 -10.06
N ASP A 212 17.61 -26.73 -11.15
CA ASP A 212 18.24 -25.89 -12.16
C ASP A 212 18.49 -24.46 -11.63
N SER A 213 19.57 -23.84 -12.10
CA SER A 213 19.86 -22.43 -11.78
C SER A 213 18.82 -21.53 -12.46
N GLY A 214 18.23 -20.63 -11.68
CA GLY A 214 17.08 -19.84 -12.09
C GLY A 214 15.75 -20.51 -11.74
N ALA A 215 15.80 -21.66 -11.02
CA ALA A 215 14.61 -22.26 -10.43
C ALA A 215 13.86 -21.22 -9.56
N ASN A 216 12.56 -21.22 -9.68
CA ASN A 216 11.71 -20.41 -8.82
C ASN A 216 11.77 -20.98 -7.39
N VAL A 217 11.76 -20.10 -6.39
CA VAL A 217 11.70 -20.54 -4.98
C VAL A 217 10.50 -21.48 -4.74
N GLY A 218 9.42 -21.34 -5.51
CA GLY A 218 8.27 -22.23 -5.47
C GLY A 218 8.64 -23.69 -5.79
N ASP A 219 9.48 -23.92 -6.80
CA ASP A 219 9.93 -25.25 -7.19
C ASP A 219 10.81 -25.89 -6.09
N LEU A 220 11.68 -25.08 -5.46
CA LEU A 220 12.47 -25.50 -4.31
C LEU A 220 11.57 -25.94 -3.14
N VAL A 221 10.60 -25.11 -2.78
CA VAL A 221 9.68 -25.43 -1.67
C VAL A 221 8.86 -26.69 -1.97
N GLN A 222 8.39 -26.85 -3.21
CA GLN A 222 7.71 -28.09 -3.62
C GLN A 222 8.60 -29.33 -3.53
N ALA A 223 9.86 -29.20 -3.95
CA ALA A 223 10.83 -30.31 -3.86
C ALA A 223 11.10 -30.67 -2.39
N LEU A 224 11.32 -29.69 -1.53
CA LEU A 224 11.55 -29.91 -0.10
C LEU A 224 10.31 -30.49 0.61
N ASN A 225 9.10 -30.05 0.24
CA ASN A 225 7.85 -30.61 0.76
C ASN A 225 7.69 -32.10 0.35
N LYS A 226 8.05 -32.46 -0.89
CA LYS A 226 8.05 -33.88 -1.33
C LYS A 226 9.04 -34.74 -0.56
N LEU A 227 10.12 -34.15 -0.07
CA LEU A 227 11.12 -34.82 0.79
C LEU A 227 10.70 -34.89 2.27
N GLY A 228 9.52 -34.35 2.63
CA GLY A 228 8.98 -34.37 3.98
C GLY A 228 9.63 -33.41 4.95
N VAL A 229 10.22 -32.33 4.45
CA VAL A 229 10.85 -31.28 5.28
C VAL A 229 9.76 -30.54 6.08
N SER A 230 10.02 -30.31 7.38
CA SER A 230 9.06 -29.58 8.19
C SER A 230 8.97 -28.10 7.82
N PRO A 231 7.83 -27.42 8.05
CA PRO A 231 7.72 -25.98 7.76
C PRO A 231 8.78 -25.13 8.48
N LYS A 232 9.18 -25.51 9.69
CA LYS A 232 10.24 -24.80 10.45
C LYS A 232 11.61 -24.95 9.78
N ASP A 233 11.93 -26.14 9.29
CA ASP A 233 13.18 -26.39 8.59
C ASP A 233 13.21 -25.67 7.24
N LEU A 234 12.07 -25.61 6.52
CA LEU A 234 11.94 -24.82 5.29
C LEU A 234 12.25 -23.34 5.52
N ILE A 235 11.73 -22.77 6.60
CA ILE A 235 12.00 -21.38 6.99
C ILE A 235 13.50 -21.19 7.26
N SER A 236 14.13 -22.09 8.01
CA SER A 236 15.55 -22.07 8.33
C SER A 236 16.42 -22.17 7.07
N ILE A 237 16.03 -23.03 6.13
CA ILE A 237 16.68 -23.19 4.82
C ILE A 237 16.58 -21.90 3.99
N LEU A 238 15.40 -21.28 3.90
CA LEU A 238 15.22 -20.03 3.16
C LEU A 238 16.04 -18.89 3.76
N HIS A 239 16.12 -18.80 5.09
CA HIS A 239 16.99 -17.84 5.78
C HIS A 239 18.46 -18.08 5.44
N SER A 240 18.92 -19.32 5.44
CA SER A 240 20.30 -19.68 5.10
C SER A 240 20.64 -19.35 3.66
N ILE A 241 19.74 -19.64 2.71
CA ILE A 241 19.90 -19.28 1.30
C ILE A 241 19.95 -17.75 1.13
N LYS A 242 19.12 -17.00 1.87
CA LYS A 242 19.14 -15.54 1.86
C LYS A 242 20.44 -14.99 2.44
N ALA A 243 20.91 -15.53 3.56
CA ALA A 243 22.17 -15.14 4.20
C ALA A 243 23.37 -15.44 3.30
N ALA A 244 23.33 -16.53 2.52
CA ALA A 244 24.33 -16.86 1.51
C ALA A 244 24.27 -15.96 0.26
N GLY A 245 23.30 -15.02 0.16
CA GLY A 245 23.13 -14.13 -0.98
C GLY A 245 22.54 -14.80 -2.23
N ALA A 246 22.14 -16.07 -2.15
CA ALA A 246 21.62 -16.82 -3.27
C ALA A 246 20.12 -16.60 -3.54
N LEU A 247 19.39 -15.99 -2.62
CA LEU A 247 17.96 -15.65 -2.78
C LEU A 247 17.81 -14.24 -3.36
N HIS A 248 17.37 -14.14 -4.61
CA HIS A 248 17.06 -12.87 -5.27
C HIS A 248 15.63 -12.43 -4.97
N GLY A 249 15.46 -11.82 -3.83
CA GLY A 249 14.17 -11.31 -3.33
C GLY A 249 14.29 -10.79 -1.92
N GLU A 250 13.30 -10.00 -1.51
CA GLU A 250 13.17 -9.52 -0.15
C GLU A 250 12.48 -10.61 0.70
N LEU A 251 13.03 -10.90 1.87
CA LEU A 251 12.43 -11.82 2.82
C LEU A 251 11.81 -10.98 3.94
N THR A 252 10.49 -11.10 4.10
CA THR A 252 9.73 -10.30 5.06
C THR A 252 9.05 -11.20 6.08
N LEU A 253 9.23 -10.85 7.36
CA LEU A 253 8.50 -11.46 8.48
C LEU A 253 7.33 -10.53 8.84
N PRO A 254 6.06 -10.94 8.68
CA PRO A 254 4.94 -10.15 9.18
C PRO A 254 5.02 -10.08 10.70
N ARG A 255 4.86 -8.91 11.24
CA ARG A 255 4.76 -8.65 12.68
C ARG A 255 3.45 -9.13 13.26
#